data_bbb7b1db0d2962499356ae223554e76b
#
_entry.id   bbb7b1db0d2962499356ae223554e76b
#
_cell.length_a   1.000
_cell.length_b   1.000
_cell.length_c   1.000
_cell.angle_alpha   90.00
_cell.angle_beta   90.00
_cell.angle_gamma   90.00
#
_symmetry.space_group_name_H-M   'P 1'
#
loop_
_entity.id
_entity.type
_entity.pdbx_description
1 polymer ?
#
loop_
_entity_poly.entity_id
_entity_poly.type
_entity_poly.pdbx_seq_one_letter_code
_entity_poly.pdbx_strand_id
1 'polypeptide(L)'
;MGKGNGYGNLRAQIARVILMSGIVACGSMAMAQGWQLRSNVTLKADLTLKETFDSNVYLQDTQPDPAVANAARPFQESFITSVMPKIGFEFRPCSGFNMSGAYAPEVVTFHDEPSESHVAHRTGLIFNGVVGIVTWQIQNSLTWIDGSDEGLTFGGPGGAPAIGGIPIRDRRDALIYRNSFGAFHKHGNWFFRPAVSSYVHDFMTTERNSAAYPFYQNYVDRNDFNLGLDAGYQVFKDGYVFLGYRFGWQREPPLPGQEIDYSNDYQRLLAGFEGKITDWLKLNVFIGPDWRDFNHHTPPGFKDHQVELFVDGSAVITLTKSDSVILTAKRFEQPAFGTPSAYEDITYDVTWRHTFSDKLAATAGFRAYGGVWEAPVMREDWIFTPSASLAYKHDAHWSAELSYSYDWADSLVSDRAGREFTRHLVWLSAKYTF
;
A
#
# COMPACT_ATOMS: atom_id res chain seq x y z
N MET A 1 6.71 45.00 -19.48
CA MET A 1 7.82 44.08 -19.76
C MET A 1 7.94 43.07 -18.64
N GLY A 2 7.72 41.80 -18.91
CA GLY A 2 8.30 40.63 -18.21
C GLY A 2 7.85 40.32 -16.78
N LYS A 3 6.57 39.92 -16.54
CA LYS A 3 6.17 39.14 -15.35
C LYS A 3 5.30 37.97 -15.84
N GLY A 4 5.94 36.91 -16.25
CA GLY A 4 5.20 35.76 -16.83
C GLY A 4 5.76 34.36 -16.54
N ASN A 5 6.80 34.17 -15.73
CA ASN A 5 7.45 32.85 -15.61
C ASN A 5 7.54 32.24 -14.19
N GLY A 6 6.91 32.84 -13.17
CA GLY A 6 6.97 32.30 -11.81
C GLY A 6 5.99 31.15 -11.52
N TYR A 7 4.86 31.12 -12.20
CA TYR A 7 3.76 30.20 -11.89
C TYR A 7 3.93 28.78 -12.46
N GLY A 8 4.66 28.62 -13.56
CA GLY A 8 4.89 27.30 -14.17
C GLY A 8 5.77 26.38 -13.33
N ASN A 9 6.81 26.93 -12.73
CA ASN A 9 7.75 26.19 -11.88
C ASN A 9 7.13 25.82 -10.51
N LEU A 10 6.29 26.69 -9.97
CA LEU A 10 5.60 26.43 -8.70
C LEU A 10 4.61 25.26 -8.83
N ARG A 11 3.90 25.16 -9.97
CA ARG A 11 2.97 24.06 -10.27
C ARG A 11 3.65 22.70 -10.36
N ALA A 12 4.81 22.62 -10.98
CA ALA A 12 5.59 21.39 -11.10
C ALA A 12 6.18 20.94 -9.75
N GLN A 13 6.55 21.88 -8.89
CA GLN A 13 7.09 21.60 -7.56
C GLN A 13 6.00 21.16 -6.57
N ILE A 14 4.83 21.78 -6.61
CA ILE A 14 3.72 21.50 -5.68
C ILE A 14 3.03 20.18 -6.01
N ALA A 15 2.83 19.86 -7.29
CA ALA A 15 2.35 18.54 -7.70
C ALA A 15 3.29 17.41 -7.23
N ARG A 16 4.60 17.69 -7.12
CA ARG A 16 5.59 16.74 -6.59
C ARG A 16 5.52 16.56 -5.07
N VAL A 17 5.15 17.57 -4.32
CA VAL A 17 5.07 17.50 -2.85
C VAL A 17 3.83 16.74 -2.38
N ILE A 18 2.69 16.94 -3.04
CA ILE A 18 1.43 16.25 -2.68
C ILE A 18 1.45 14.78 -3.14
N LEU A 19 2.15 14.46 -4.25
CA LEU A 19 2.25 13.09 -4.78
C LEU A 19 3.10 12.15 -3.93
N MET A 20 3.78 12.65 -2.91
CA MET A 20 4.81 11.88 -2.21
C MET A 20 4.40 11.25 -0.90
N SER A 21 3.25 11.58 -0.36
CA SER A 21 2.73 10.91 0.83
C SER A 21 1.98 9.59 0.54
N GLY A 22 1.94 9.15 -0.71
CA GLY A 22 1.18 7.96 -1.09
C GLY A 22 1.67 7.15 -2.29
N ILE A 23 2.73 7.58 -2.99
CA ILE A 23 3.21 6.84 -4.18
C ILE A 23 4.73 6.81 -4.17
N VAL A 24 5.28 5.77 -3.60
CA VAL A 24 6.62 5.33 -3.91
C VAL A 24 6.58 4.67 -5.29
N ALA A 25 7.26 5.31 -6.23
CA ALA A 25 7.72 4.76 -7.50
C ALA A 25 6.69 4.16 -8.47
N CYS A 26 5.87 5.00 -9.09
CA CYS A 26 5.71 4.78 -10.51
C CYS A 26 6.91 5.43 -11.21
N GLY A 27 7.91 4.63 -11.60
CA GLY A 27 8.96 5.10 -12.47
C GLY A 27 8.33 5.83 -13.66
N SER A 28 8.85 6.99 -14.01
CA SER A 28 8.44 7.76 -15.18
C SER A 28 8.72 6.97 -16.47
N MET A 29 7.91 5.94 -16.72
CA MET A 29 7.79 5.41 -18.08
C MET A 29 7.12 6.50 -18.90
N ALA A 30 7.75 6.91 -19.98
CA ALA A 30 7.12 7.78 -20.98
C ALA A 30 5.78 7.13 -21.33
N MET A 31 4.68 7.79 -20.96
CA MET A 31 3.35 7.28 -21.22
C MET A 31 3.13 7.35 -22.73
N ALA A 32 2.70 6.25 -23.33
CA ALA A 32 2.23 6.27 -24.71
C ALA A 32 1.15 7.33 -24.83
N GLN A 33 1.11 8.01 -25.98
CA GLN A 33 0.14 9.08 -26.23
C GLN A 33 -1.26 8.45 -26.24
N GLY A 34 -2.06 8.75 -25.21
CA GLY A 34 -3.46 8.35 -25.21
C GLY A 34 -4.25 9.05 -26.32
N TRP A 35 -5.44 8.55 -26.61
CA TRP A 35 -6.33 9.15 -27.60
C TRP A 35 -6.87 10.49 -27.10
N GLN A 36 -6.54 11.56 -27.78
CA GLN A 36 -7.08 12.86 -27.49
C GLN A 36 -8.47 13.00 -28.13
N LEU A 37 -9.53 12.86 -27.34
CA LEU A 37 -10.91 13.02 -27.83
C LEU A 37 -11.29 14.47 -28.05
N ARG A 38 -10.78 15.36 -27.21
CA ARG A 38 -10.91 16.84 -27.30
C ARG A 38 -9.64 17.46 -26.72
N SER A 39 -9.48 18.77 -26.90
CA SER A 39 -8.32 19.51 -26.35
C SER A 39 -8.11 19.33 -24.82
N ASN A 40 -9.16 18.97 -24.11
CA ASN A 40 -9.18 18.83 -22.64
C ASN A 40 -9.49 17.40 -22.14
N VAL A 41 -9.66 16.42 -23.02
CA VAL A 41 -9.97 15.02 -22.66
C VAL A 41 -9.02 14.06 -23.37
N THR A 42 -8.28 13.29 -22.60
CA THR A 42 -7.41 12.22 -23.11
C THR A 42 -7.87 10.88 -22.51
N LEU A 43 -8.04 9.87 -23.36
CA LEU A 43 -8.25 8.49 -22.94
C LEU A 43 -6.95 7.71 -23.06
N LYS A 44 -6.79 6.73 -22.19
CA LYS A 44 -5.65 5.80 -22.17
C LYS A 44 -6.17 4.40 -21.97
N ALA A 45 -5.57 3.43 -22.64
CA ALA A 45 -5.87 2.03 -22.42
C ALA A 45 -4.59 1.22 -22.40
N ASP A 46 -4.58 0.22 -21.56
CA ASP A 46 -3.51 -0.78 -21.51
C ASP A 46 -4.14 -2.17 -21.28
N LEU A 47 -3.42 -3.21 -21.73
CA LEU A 47 -3.70 -4.60 -21.42
C LEU A 47 -2.42 -5.22 -20.90
N THR A 48 -2.48 -5.82 -19.70
CA THR A 48 -1.37 -6.60 -19.15
C THR A 48 -1.82 -8.06 -19.02
N LEU A 49 -0.97 -8.96 -19.49
CA LEU A 49 -1.07 -10.41 -19.25
C LEU A 49 0.08 -10.78 -18.32
N LYS A 50 -0.21 -11.54 -17.30
CA LYS A 50 0.79 -12.00 -16.33
C LYS A 50 0.57 -13.48 -16.06
N GLU A 51 1.65 -14.24 -16.11
CA GLU A 51 1.71 -15.63 -15.67
C GLU A 51 2.61 -15.71 -14.45
N THR A 52 2.11 -16.31 -13.37
CA THR A 52 2.81 -16.41 -12.09
C THR A 52 2.88 -17.88 -11.69
N PHE A 53 4.03 -18.37 -11.31
CA PHE A 53 4.18 -19.60 -10.53
C PHE A 53 4.27 -19.26 -9.06
N ASP A 54 3.41 -19.86 -8.25
CA ASP A 54 3.35 -19.74 -6.79
C ASP A 54 3.56 -21.11 -6.15
N SER A 55 4.65 -21.28 -5.42
CA SER A 55 5.00 -22.57 -4.82
C SER A 55 4.22 -22.87 -3.53
N ASN A 56 3.47 -21.92 -2.97
CA ASN A 56 2.76 -22.10 -1.70
C ASN A 56 1.53 -21.19 -1.60
N VAL A 57 0.50 -21.52 -2.37
CA VAL A 57 -0.73 -20.73 -2.50
C VAL A 57 -1.38 -20.43 -1.15
N TYR A 58 -1.35 -21.39 -0.23
CA TYR A 58 -1.98 -21.28 1.10
C TYR A 58 -1.03 -20.86 2.21
N LEU A 59 0.21 -20.50 1.91
CA LEU A 59 1.24 -20.17 2.91
C LEU A 59 1.30 -21.20 4.02
N GLN A 60 1.34 -22.47 3.62
CA GLN A 60 1.33 -23.61 4.53
C GLN A 60 2.61 -23.64 5.35
N ASP A 61 2.46 -23.85 6.65
CA ASP A 61 3.58 -23.97 7.57
C ASP A 61 4.42 -25.20 7.28
N THR A 62 5.72 -25.06 7.49
CA THR A 62 6.65 -26.19 7.52
C THR A 62 6.45 -27.05 8.77
N GLN A 63 5.92 -26.44 9.85
CA GLN A 63 5.56 -27.10 11.11
C GLN A 63 4.16 -26.64 11.54
N PRO A 64 3.09 -27.22 10.95
CA PRO A 64 1.74 -26.85 11.30
C PRO A 64 1.43 -27.15 12.78
N ASP A 65 0.73 -26.22 13.45
CA ASP A 65 0.30 -26.40 14.83
C ASP A 65 -0.76 -27.54 14.91
N PRO A 66 -0.46 -28.68 15.55
CA PRO A 66 -1.41 -29.78 15.65
C PRO A 66 -2.64 -29.47 16.51
N ALA A 67 -2.62 -28.40 17.30
CA ALA A 67 -3.77 -27.97 18.09
C ALA A 67 -4.83 -27.23 17.23
N VAL A 68 -4.46 -26.79 16.03
CA VAL A 68 -5.37 -26.13 15.08
C VAL A 68 -5.81 -27.14 14.03
N ALA A 69 -6.69 -28.04 14.42
CA ALA A 69 -7.03 -29.30 13.72
C ALA A 69 -7.56 -29.15 12.28
N ASN A 70 -7.85 -28.01 11.74
CA ASN A 70 -8.31 -27.84 10.35
C ASN A 70 -7.68 -26.65 9.65
N ALA A 71 -6.70 -26.00 10.25
CA ALA A 71 -5.99 -24.89 9.62
C ALA A 71 -4.88 -25.34 8.66
N ALA A 72 -4.49 -26.61 8.69
CA ALA A 72 -3.48 -27.15 7.81
C ALA A 72 -4.10 -27.53 6.46
N ARG A 73 -4.10 -26.61 5.52
CA ARG A 73 -4.31 -26.96 4.12
C ARG A 73 -3.09 -27.68 3.57
N PRO A 74 -3.23 -28.51 2.54
CA PRO A 74 -2.07 -29.14 1.91
C PRO A 74 -1.13 -28.07 1.37
N PHE A 75 0.16 -28.40 1.32
CA PHE A 75 1.12 -27.59 0.58
C PHE A 75 0.74 -27.66 -0.91
N GLN A 76 0.43 -26.52 -1.49
CA GLN A 76 -0.13 -26.44 -2.84
C GLN A 76 0.61 -25.41 -3.67
N GLU A 77 1.13 -25.83 -4.82
CA GLU A 77 1.63 -24.93 -5.86
C GLU A 77 0.58 -24.68 -6.93
N SER A 78 0.68 -23.58 -7.64
CA SER A 78 -0.17 -23.32 -8.80
C SER A 78 0.49 -22.35 -9.77
N PHE A 79 0.21 -22.55 -11.06
CA PHE A 79 0.31 -21.48 -12.04
C PHE A 79 -0.93 -20.60 -11.97
N ILE A 80 -0.73 -19.31 -12.19
CA ILE A 80 -1.78 -18.29 -12.04
C ILE A 80 -1.71 -17.34 -13.22
N THR A 81 -2.74 -17.35 -14.05
CA THR A 81 -2.88 -16.40 -15.15
C THR A 81 -3.69 -15.20 -14.70
N SER A 82 -3.16 -13.99 -14.88
CA SER A 82 -3.88 -12.73 -14.64
C SER A 82 -4.03 -11.92 -15.93
N VAL A 83 -5.25 -11.50 -16.21
CA VAL A 83 -5.59 -10.63 -17.33
C VAL A 83 -6.07 -9.30 -16.79
N MET A 84 -5.33 -8.22 -17.07
CA MET A 84 -5.54 -6.91 -16.48
C MET A 84 -5.73 -5.85 -17.57
N PRO A 85 -6.93 -5.70 -18.15
CA PRO A 85 -7.24 -4.53 -18.97
C PRO A 85 -7.37 -3.29 -18.08
N LYS A 86 -6.94 -2.15 -18.59
CA LYS A 86 -7.08 -0.87 -17.91
C LYS A 86 -7.54 0.20 -18.87
N ILE A 87 -8.54 0.95 -18.47
CA ILE A 87 -9.02 2.13 -19.19
C ILE A 87 -8.92 3.32 -18.23
N GLY A 88 -8.29 4.39 -18.70
CA GLY A 88 -8.12 5.62 -17.93
C GLY A 88 -8.49 6.86 -18.74
N PHE A 89 -8.75 7.94 -18.03
CA PHE A 89 -8.99 9.24 -18.63
C PHE A 89 -8.29 10.36 -17.86
N GLU A 90 -7.98 11.42 -18.58
CA GLU A 90 -7.57 12.70 -18.02
C GLU A 90 -8.51 13.79 -18.58
N PHE A 91 -9.03 14.62 -17.69
CA PHE A 91 -9.89 15.74 -18.02
C PHE A 91 -9.33 17.02 -17.41
N ARG A 92 -9.03 18.00 -18.26
CA ARG A 92 -8.42 19.30 -17.90
C ARG A 92 -9.25 20.45 -18.44
N PRO A 93 -10.42 20.76 -17.85
CA PRO A 93 -11.33 21.78 -18.37
C PRO A 93 -10.75 23.20 -18.31
N CYS A 94 -9.85 23.44 -17.36
CA CYS A 94 -9.18 24.74 -17.21
C CYS A 94 -7.79 24.57 -16.57
N SER A 95 -7.03 25.65 -16.54
CA SER A 95 -5.66 25.65 -16.03
C SER A 95 -5.55 25.41 -14.52
N GLY A 96 -6.62 25.56 -13.77
CA GLY A 96 -6.66 25.42 -12.31
C GLY A 96 -7.28 24.11 -11.81
N PHE A 97 -7.75 23.23 -12.71
CA PHE A 97 -8.39 21.98 -12.34
C PHE A 97 -7.98 20.84 -13.28
N ASN A 98 -7.73 19.68 -12.69
CA ASN A 98 -7.45 18.43 -13.40
C ASN A 98 -8.15 17.28 -12.66
N MET A 99 -8.80 16.43 -13.41
CA MET A 99 -9.40 15.19 -12.96
C MET A 99 -8.81 14.05 -13.78
N SER A 100 -8.44 12.96 -13.12
CA SER A 100 -8.05 11.71 -13.77
C SER A 100 -8.71 10.55 -13.10
N GLY A 101 -8.98 9.52 -13.86
CA GLY A 101 -9.55 8.29 -13.35
C GLY A 101 -9.11 7.09 -14.16
N ALA A 102 -9.19 5.92 -13.53
CA ALA A 102 -8.94 4.66 -14.19
C ALA A 102 -9.81 3.55 -13.60
N TYR A 103 -10.20 2.62 -14.46
CA TYR A 103 -10.78 1.34 -14.08
C TYR A 103 -9.88 0.23 -14.62
N ALA A 104 -9.46 -0.67 -13.74
CA ALA A 104 -8.52 -1.74 -14.02
C ALA A 104 -9.02 -3.04 -13.36
N PRO A 105 -9.93 -3.78 -14.02
CA PRO A 105 -10.29 -5.10 -13.55
C PRO A 105 -9.12 -6.07 -13.73
N GLU A 106 -9.05 -7.08 -12.88
CA GLU A 106 -8.12 -8.18 -12.98
C GLU A 106 -8.89 -9.49 -12.87
N VAL A 107 -8.77 -10.33 -13.89
CA VAL A 107 -9.29 -11.70 -13.87
C VAL A 107 -8.12 -12.63 -13.53
N VAL A 108 -8.24 -13.31 -12.40
CA VAL A 108 -7.20 -14.21 -11.86
C VAL A 108 -7.70 -15.64 -11.93
N THR A 109 -6.92 -16.50 -12.58
CA THR A 109 -7.22 -17.92 -12.73
C THR A 109 -6.09 -18.75 -12.15
N PHE A 110 -6.39 -19.51 -11.11
CA PHE A 110 -5.51 -20.52 -10.53
C PHE A 110 -5.73 -21.83 -11.27
N HIS A 111 -4.66 -22.41 -11.86
CA HIS A 111 -4.78 -23.60 -12.68
C HIS A 111 -4.97 -24.88 -11.85
N ASP A 112 -4.27 -24.95 -10.71
CA ASP A 112 -4.27 -26.14 -9.85
C ASP A 112 -5.24 -25.98 -8.65
N GLU A 113 -5.67 -24.75 -8.37
CA GLU A 113 -6.64 -24.41 -7.33
C GLU A 113 -7.77 -23.51 -7.86
N PRO A 114 -8.67 -24.02 -8.71
CA PRO A 114 -9.72 -23.20 -9.34
C PRO A 114 -10.63 -22.48 -8.36
N SER A 115 -10.77 -23.00 -7.11
CA SER A 115 -11.55 -22.38 -6.03
C SER A 115 -11.01 -21.03 -5.58
N GLU A 116 -9.73 -20.75 -5.88
CA GLU A 116 -9.05 -19.50 -5.55
C GLU A 116 -9.11 -18.48 -6.69
N SER A 117 -9.69 -18.90 -7.85
CA SER A 117 -9.89 -17.98 -8.98
C SER A 117 -10.90 -16.91 -8.64
N HIS A 118 -10.62 -15.68 -9.03
CA HIS A 118 -11.44 -14.53 -8.66
C HIS A 118 -11.35 -13.40 -9.69
N VAL A 119 -12.21 -12.41 -9.52
CA VAL A 119 -12.17 -11.14 -10.26
C VAL A 119 -12.00 -9.99 -9.27
N ALA A 120 -10.99 -9.16 -9.48
CA ALA A 120 -10.81 -7.93 -8.72
C ALA A 120 -11.14 -6.71 -9.58
N HIS A 121 -12.02 -5.85 -9.11
CA HIS A 121 -12.38 -4.60 -9.74
C HIS A 121 -11.67 -3.45 -9.04
N ARG A 122 -10.74 -2.79 -9.74
CA ARG A 122 -10.01 -1.65 -9.17
C ARG A 122 -10.37 -0.38 -9.90
N THR A 123 -10.76 0.64 -9.15
CA THR A 123 -11.04 1.96 -9.71
C THR A 123 -10.35 3.04 -8.88
N GLY A 124 -9.91 4.09 -9.54
CA GLY A 124 -9.28 5.24 -8.91
C GLY A 124 -9.71 6.53 -9.55
N LEU A 125 -9.92 7.56 -8.72
CA LEU A 125 -10.26 8.91 -9.15
C LEU A 125 -9.36 9.91 -8.40
N ILE A 126 -8.73 10.81 -9.14
CA ILE A 126 -7.89 11.86 -8.59
C ILE A 126 -8.39 13.21 -9.12
N PHE A 127 -8.64 14.12 -8.20
CA PHE A 127 -8.96 15.50 -8.48
C PHE A 127 -7.85 16.39 -7.96
N ASN A 128 -7.36 17.29 -8.78
CA ASN A 128 -6.37 18.29 -8.39
C ASN A 128 -6.89 19.66 -8.72
N GLY A 129 -6.70 20.61 -7.83
CA GLY A 129 -7.15 21.97 -8.06
C GLY A 129 -6.23 23.02 -7.47
N VAL A 130 -6.41 24.25 -7.98
CA VAL A 130 -5.75 25.44 -7.47
C VAL A 130 -6.80 26.53 -7.29
N VAL A 131 -6.92 27.04 -6.07
CA VAL A 131 -7.80 28.16 -5.74
C VAL A 131 -6.95 29.26 -5.11
N GLY A 132 -6.71 30.32 -5.85
CA GLY A 132 -5.79 31.37 -5.42
C GLY A 132 -4.37 30.82 -5.23
N ILE A 133 -3.90 30.83 -3.97
CA ILE A 133 -2.57 30.34 -3.56
C ILE A 133 -2.63 28.94 -2.94
N VAL A 134 -3.82 28.35 -2.81
CA VAL A 134 -4.03 27.03 -2.24
C VAL A 134 -4.09 26.00 -3.37
N THR A 135 -3.26 24.96 -3.26
CA THR A 135 -3.40 23.75 -4.08
C THR A 135 -4.07 22.69 -3.25
N TRP A 136 -4.90 21.87 -3.88
CA TRP A 136 -5.59 20.78 -3.23
C TRP A 136 -5.67 19.55 -4.09
N GLN A 137 -5.77 18.40 -3.46
CA GLN A 137 -5.95 17.11 -4.10
C GLN A 137 -6.96 16.26 -3.33
N ILE A 138 -7.81 15.55 -4.06
CA ILE A 138 -8.63 14.46 -3.56
C ILE A 138 -8.24 13.19 -4.32
N GLN A 139 -8.01 12.12 -3.59
CA GLN A 139 -7.77 10.79 -4.16
C GLN A 139 -8.81 9.82 -3.62
N ASN A 140 -9.37 9.02 -4.49
CA ASN A 140 -10.30 7.95 -4.15
C ASN A 140 -9.83 6.68 -4.84
N SER A 141 -9.86 5.57 -4.14
CA SER A 141 -9.69 4.24 -4.72
C SER A 141 -10.71 3.27 -4.14
N LEU A 142 -11.25 2.44 -5.00
CA LEU A 142 -12.14 1.35 -4.64
C LEU A 142 -11.59 0.07 -5.25
N THR A 143 -11.44 -0.95 -4.44
CA THR A 143 -11.16 -2.33 -4.86
C THR A 143 -12.29 -3.20 -4.37
N TRP A 144 -12.93 -3.90 -5.27
CA TRP A 144 -13.92 -4.94 -4.98
C TRP A 144 -13.40 -6.25 -5.53
N ILE A 145 -13.30 -7.24 -4.66
CA ILE A 145 -12.81 -8.58 -4.99
C ILE A 145 -13.99 -9.52 -4.87
N ASP A 146 -14.33 -10.19 -5.99
CA ASP A 146 -15.42 -11.13 -6.09
C ASP A 146 -14.83 -12.53 -6.30
N GLY A 147 -15.06 -13.41 -5.35
CA GLY A 147 -14.50 -14.75 -5.31
C GLY A 147 -13.52 -14.92 -4.15
N SER A 148 -12.28 -15.26 -4.44
CA SER A 148 -11.24 -15.43 -3.44
C SER A 148 -10.49 -14.11 -3.22
N ASP A 149 -10.37 -13.67 -1.98
CA ASP A 149 -9.56 -12.50 -1.65
C ASP A 149 -8.10 -12.72 -2.10
N GLU A 150 -7.53 -11.70 -2.70
CA GLU A 150 -6.09 -11.62 -2.83
C GLU A 150 -5.51 -11.59 -1.42
N GLY A 151 -5.14 -12.72 -0.86
CA GLY A 151 -4.35 -12.72 0.37
C GLY A 151 -3.28 -11.66 0.26
N LEU A 152 -3.01 -10.90 1.30
CA LEU A 152 -2.09 -9.76 1.32
C LEU A 152 -0.83 -10.08 0.51
N THR A 153 -0.87 -9.72 -0.76
CA THR A 153 0.31 -9.79 -1.61
C THR A 153 1.18 -8.63 -1.18
N PHE A 154 2.34 -8.94 -0.65
CA PHE A 154 3.37 -7.92 -0.51
C PHE A 154 3.57 -7.35 -1.91
N GLY A 155 3.19 -6.11 -2.09
CA GLY A 155 3.45 -5.42 -3.35
C GLY A 155 4.92 -5.61 -3.70
N GLY A 156 5.22 -5.89 -4.97
CA GLY A 156 6.59 -5.95 -5.45
C GLY A 156 7.35 -4.66 -5.13
N PRO A 157 8.67 -4.58 -5.39
CA PRO A 157 9.48 -3.41 -5.11
C PRO A 157 8.80 -2.14 -5.61
N GLY A 158 8.47 -1.21 -4.71
CA GLY A 158 7.77 0.04 -5.01
C GLY A 158 6.24 -0.04 -5.06
N GLY A 159 5.62 -1.17 -4.72
CA GLY A 159 4.18 -1.28 -4.51
C GLY A 159 3.72 -0.54 -3.24
N ALA A 160 2.45 -0.12 -3.19
CA ALA A 160 1.85 0.33 -1.94
C ALA A 160 2.03 -0.80 -0.91
N PRO A 161 2.41 -0.48 0.33
CA PRO A 161 2.51 -1.50 1.35
C PRO A 161 1.16 -2.21 1.44
N ALA A 162 1.21 -3.53 1.55
CA ALA A 162 0.04 -4.28 1.91
C ALA A 162 -0.55 -3.65 3.17
N ILE A 163 -1.86 -3.58 3.20
CA ILE A 163 -2.55 -3.06 4.37
C ILE A 163 -2.31 -4.06 5.46
N GLY A 164 -1.39 -3.74 6.30
CA GLY A 164 -0.92 -4.41 7.46
C GLY A 164 -1.48 -5.77 7.77
N GLY A 165 -0.67 -6.62 8.17
CA GLY A 165 -1.06 -7.93 8.62
C GLY A 165 -0.24 -9.02 7.96
N ILE A 166 -0.12 -10.08 8.70
CA ILE A 166 0.43 -11.32 8.21
C ILE A 166 -0.45 -11.81 7.08
N PRO A 167 0.13 -12.33 6.00
CA PRO A 167 -0.59 -12.87 4.88
C PRO A 167 -1.71 -13.80 5.34
N ILE A 168 -2.92 -13.51 4.92
CA ILE A 168 -4.10 -14.27 5.27
C ILE A 168 -4.08 -15.54 4.43
N ARG A 169 -4.16 -16.70 5.06
CA ARG A 169 -4.22 -17.99 4.37
C ARG A 169 -5.53 -18.20 3.65
N ASP A 170 -6.60 -17.74 4.28
CA ASP A 170 -7.94 -17.89 3.76
C ASP A 170 -8.36 -16.63 3.04
N ARG A 171 -8.55 -16.72 1.74
CA ARG A 171 -8.99 -15.61 0.91
C ARG A 171 -10.47 -15.36 1.07
N ARG A 172 -10.88 -14.09 0.97
CA ARG A 172 -12.25 -13.64 1.17
C ARG A 172 -12.66 -12.60 0.16
N ASP A 173 -13.94 -12.56 -0.15
CA ASP A 173 -14.52 -11.43 -0.84
C ASP A 173 -14.36 -10.18 0.01
N ALA A 174 -13.97 -9.08 -0.59
CA ALA A 174 -13.74 -7.85 0.13
C ALA A 174 -14.05 -6.61 -0.68
N LEU A 175 -14.52 -5.58 0.02
CA LEU A 175 -14.62 -4.22 -0.48
C LEU A 175 -13.63 -3.34 0.26
N ILE A 176 -12.69 -2.74 -0.46
CA ILE A 176 -11.67 -1.86 0.11
C ILE A 176 -11.84 -0.47 -0.49
N TYR A 177 -12.17 0.50 0.35
CA TYR A 177 -12.29 1.89 -0.07
C TYR A 177 -11.27 2.76 0.65
N ARG A 178 -10.57 3.61 -0.10
CA ARG A 178 -9.65 4.62 0.43
C ARG A 178 -9.98 5.96 -0.15
N ASN A 179 -10.01 6.94 0.71
CA ASN A 179 -10.15 8.33 0.35
C ASN A 179 -9.07 9.16 1.04
N SER A 180 -8.55 10.15 0.36
CA SER A 180 -7.72 11.17 0.99
C SER A 180 -7.98 12.54 0.37
N PHE A 181 -7.97 13.54 1.20
CA PHE A 181 -7.97 14.95 0.84
C PHE A 181 -6.74 15.61 1.46
N GLY A 182 -6.05 16.41 0.70
CA GLY A 182 -4.97 17.27 1.18
C GLY A 182 -5.05 18.63 0.50
N ALA A 183 -4.73 19.65 1.26
CA ALA A 183 -4.53 20.99 0.71
C ALA A 183 -3.18 21.53 1.16
N PHE A 184 -2.60 22.40 0.37
CA PHE A 184 -1.31 23.01 0.66
C PHE A 184 -1.41 24.52 0.43
N HIS A 185 -1.14 25.25 1.50
CA HIS A 185 -1.09 26.71 1.50
C HIS A 185 0.32 27.17 1.86
N LYS A 186 0.96 27.96 1.00
CA LYS A 186 2.29 28.50 1.28
C LYS A 186 2.24 30.03 1.37
N HIS A 187 2.80 30.57 2.46
CA HIS A 187 2.99 31.98 2.67
C HIS A 187 4.46 32.29 3.04
N GLY A 188 5.19 32.90 2.13
CA GLY A 188 6.64 33.05 2.27
C GLY A 188 7.34 31.68 2.33
N ASN A 189 8.09 31.44 3.41
CA ASN A 189 8.72 30.15 3.67
C ASN A 189 7.86 29.21 4.53
N TRP A 190 6.77 29.70 5.12
CA TRP A 190 5.84 28.90 5.91
C TRP A 190 4.86 28.17 5.02
N PHE A 191 4.43 26.99 5.45
CA PHE A 191 3.31 26.30 4.85
C PHE A 191 2.37 25.70 5.89
N PHE A 192 1.12 25.49 5.47
CA PHE A 192 0.09 24.77 6.20
C PHE A 192 -0.52 23.72 5.28
N ARG A 193 -0.69 22.51 5.82
CA ARG A 193 -1.20 21.36 5.06
C ARG A 193 -2.24 20.61 5.88
N PRO A 194 -3.53 20.98 5.78
CA PRO A 194 -4.60 20.13 6.28
C PRO A 194 -4.70 18.87 5.42
N ALA A 195 -4.99 17.76 6.09
CA ALA A 195 -5.17 16.46 5.46
C ALA A 195 -6.30 15.69 6.14
N VAL A 196 -7.05 14.93 5.34
CA VAL A 196 -8.08 14.00 5.81
C VAL A 196 -7.90 12.71 5.05
N SER A 197 -8.04 11.58 5.72
CA SER A 197 -8.07 10.28 5.06
C SER A 197 -9.09 9.36 5.70
N SER A 198 -9.66 8.48 4.90
CA SER A 198 -10.51 7.38 5.36
C SER A 198 -10.13 6.09 4.66
N TYR A 199 -10.29 5.00 5.37
CA TYR A 199 -10.09 3.66 4.92
C TYR A 199 -11.21 2.78 5.43
N VAL A 200 -11.81 2.01 4.54
CA VAL A 200 -12.84 1.00 4.84
C VAL A 200 -12.38 -0.31 4.25
N HIS A 201 -12.39 -1.37 5.04
CA HIS A 201 -12.19 -2.73 4.60
C HIS A 201 -13.35 -3.57 5.13
N ASP A 202 -14.20 -3.99 4.23
CA ASP A 202 -15.37 -4.82 4.49
C ASP A 202 -15.10 -6.20 3.89
N PHE A 203 -14.93 -7.18 4.75
CA PHE A 203 -14.83 -8.58 4.37
C PHE A 203 -16.24 -9.16 4.31
N MET A 204 -16.78 -9.43 3.21
CA MET A 204 -18.13 -10.02 3.03
C MET A 204 -18.26 -11.42 3.66
N THR A 205 -17.86 -11.53 4.94
CA THR A 205 -17.65 -12.78 5.66
C THR A 205 -18.94 -13.42 6.14
N THR A 206 -20.02 -12.64 6.33
CA THR A 206 -21.33 -13.12 6.77
C THR A 206 -21.96 -14.09 5.79
N GLU A 207 -21.59 -14.02 4.53
CA GLU A 207 -22.10 -14.92 3.48
C GLU A 207 -21.43 -16.31 3.55
N ARG A 208 -20.25 -16.43 4.14
CA ARG A 208 -19.47 -17.68 4.20
C ARG A 208 -19.49 -18.39 5.54
N ASN A 209 -20.00 -17.75 6.59
CA ASN A 209 -20.18 -18.39 7.88
C ASN A 209 -21.42 -19.30 7.84
N SER A 210 -21.31 -20.44 7.17
CA SER A 210 -22.39 -21.41 7.06
C SER A 210 -22.17 -22.58 8.02
N ALA A 211 -23.24 -23.28 8.39
CA ALA A 211 -23.18 -24.55 9.13
C ALA A 211 -22.30 -25.62 8.43
N ALA A 212 -22.04 -25.47 7.13
CA ALA A 212 -21.17 -26.33 6.34
C ALA A 212 -19.67 -26.07 6.61
N TYR A 213 -19.32 -24.90 7.17
CA TYR A 213 -17.94 -24.52 7.48
C TYR A 213 -17.83 -23.94 8.90
N PRO A 214 -18.13 -24.74 9.95
CA PRO A 214 -18.20 -24.25 11.34
C PRO A 214 -16.85 -23.79 11.93
N PHE A 215 -15.75 -24.05 11.25
CA PHE A 215 -14.39 -23.67 11.68
C PHE A 215 -13.82 -22.49 10.89
N TYR A 216 -14.63 -21.87 10.07
CA TYR A 216 -14.22 -20.77 9.24
C TYR A 216 -14.07 -19.51 10.10
N GLN A 217 -12.87 -19.00 10.26
CA GLN A 217 -12.66 -17.72 10.93
C GLN A 217 -13.16 -16.60 10.02
N ASN A 218 -14.12 -15.83 10.51
CA ASN A 218 -14.49 -14.60 9.88
C ASN A 218 -13.43 -13.56 10.18
N TYR A 219 -13.06 -12.78 9.18
CA TYR A 219 -12.23 -11.60 9.38
C TYR A 219 -13.08 -10.44 9.86
N VAL A 220 -12.44 -9.52 10.56
CA VAL A 220 -13.13 -8.37 11.16
C VAL A 220 -13.03 -7.19 10.22
N ASP A 221 -14.16 -6.55 9.95
CA ASP A 221 -14.23 -5.33 9.17
C ASP A 221 -13.53 -4.19 9.87
N ARG A 222 -13.00 -3.27 9.09
CA ARG A 222 -12.26 -2.14 9.62
C ARG A 222 -12.64 -0.83 8.95
N ASN A 223 -12.93 0.17 9.77
CA ASN A 223 -13.12 1.55 9.36
C ASN A 223 -12.08 2.43 10.05
N ASP A 224 -11.32 3.19 9.29
CA ASP A 224 -10.28 4.08 9.78
C ASP A 224 -10.52 5.50 9.25
N PHE A 225 -10.48 6.47 10.11
CA PHE A 225 -10.59 7.88 9.75
C PHE A 225 -9.49 8.69 10.41
N ASN A 226 -8.93 9.62 9.64
CA ASN A 226 -7.84 10.46 10.09
C ASN A 226 -8.03 11.90 9.63
N LEU A 227 -7.84 12.83 10.57
CA LEU A 227 -7.81 14.26 10.32
C LEU A 227 -6.49 14.83 10.82
N GLY A 228 -5.87 15.69 10.06
CA GLY A 228 -4.58 16.26 10.46
C GLY A 228 -4.26 17.63 9.89
N LEU A 229 -3.27 18.24 10.51
CA LEU A 229 -2.69 19.50 10.07
C LEU A 229 -1.18 19.45 10.25
N ASP A 230 -0.45 19.83 9.21
CA ASP A 230 0.99 20.08 9.27
C ASP A 230 1.23 21.59 9.14
N ALA A 231 2.15 22.08 9.96
CA ALA A 231 2.70 23.43 9.87
C ALA A 231 4.21 23.33 9.73
N GLY A 232 4.77 23.96 8.75
CA GLY A 232 6.19 23.79 8.47
C GLY A 232 6.85 24.99 7.81
N TYR A 233 8.14 24.84 7.63
CA TYR A 233 9.02 25.89 7.14
C TYR A 233 9.95 25.34 6.06
N GLN A 234 10.10 26.08 4.98
CA GLN A 234 11.04 25.77 3.91
C GLN A 234 12.46 26.15 4.35
N VAL A 235 13.30 25.15 4.64
CA VAL A 235 14.70 25.34 5.08
C VAL A 235 15.68 25.36 3.90
N PHE A 236 15.34 24.68 2.80
CA PHE A 236 16.10 24.64 1.55
C PHE A 236 15.16 24.93 0.36
N LYS A 237 15.73 25.18 -0.79
CA LYS A 237 14.96 25.43 -2.01
C LYS A 237 13.88 24.36 -2.28
N ASP A 238 14.21 23.10 -2.01
CA ASP A 238 13.34 21.93 -2.24
C ASP A 238 13.19 21.07 -0.97
N GLY A 239 13.37 21.65 0.23
CA GLY A 239 13.32 20.94 1.50
C GLY A 239 12.52 21.69 2.57
N TYR A 240 11.68 20.95 3.30
CA TYR A 240 10.76 21.45 4.30
C TYR A 240 10.90 20.65 5.59
N VAL A 241 10.91 21.34 6.72
CA VAL A 241 10.71 20.76 8.05
C VAL A 241 9.31 21.12 8.53
N PHE A 242 8.69 20.24 9.29
CA PHE A 242 7.34 20.51 9.80
C PHE A 242 7.05 19.77 11.09
N LEU A 243 6.05 20.27 11.79
CA LEU A 243 5.33 19.60 12.85
C LEU A 243 3.93 19.30 12.36
N GLY A 244 3.47 18.10 12.61
CA GLY A 244 2.15 17.63 12.24
C GLY A 244 1.39 17.08 13.44
N TYR A 245 0.08 17.28 13.44
CA TYR A 245 -0.82 16.65 14.41
C TYR A 245 -1.84 15.84 13.63
N ARG A 246 -2.16 14.65 14.13
CA ARG A 246 -3.21 13.78 13.60
C ARG A 246 -4.14 13.37 14.73
N PHE A 247 -5.41 13.39 14.43
CA PHE A 247 -6.45 12.78 15.23
C PHE A 247 -7.20 11.79 14.36
N GLY A 248 -7.45 10.60 14.86
CA GLY A 248 -8.18 9.61 14.12
C GLY A 248 -8.84 8.59 15.02
N TRP A 249 -9.66 7.76 14.40
CA TRP A 249 -10.29 6.61 15.03
C TRP A 249 -10.26 5.42 14.12
N GLN A 250 -10.09 4.26 14.72
CA GLN A 250 -10.21 2.96 14.07
C GLN A 250 -11.39 2.24 14.70
N ARG A 251 -12.26 1.70 13.87
CA ARG A 251 -13.44 0.95 14.32
C ARG A 251 -13.38 -0.43 13.69
N GLU A 252 -13.46 -1.42 14.55
CA GLU A 252 -13.42 -2.83 14.25
C GLU A 252 -14.62 -3.47 14.96
N PRO A 253 -15.82 -3.47 14.33
CA PRO A 253 -17.00 -3.98 14.98
C PRO A 253 -16.81 -5.45 15.34
N PRO A 254 -17.14 -5.87 16.57
CA PRO A 254 -16.96 -7.26 17.00
C PRO A 254 -17.79 -8.20 16.14
N LEU A 255 -17.29 -9.39 15.91
CA LEU A 255 -18.05 -10.45 15.22
C LEU A 255 -19.30 -10.84 16.03
N PRO A 256 -20.39 -11.28 15.37
CA PRO A 256 -21.62 -11.70 16.05
C PRO A 256 -21.34 -12.72 17.17
N GLY A 257 -21.74 -12.41 18.39
CA GLY A 257 -21.54 -13.25 19.57
C GLY A 257 -20.17 -13.08 20.24
N GLN A 258 -19.33 -12.16 19.80
CA GLN A 258 -18.09 -11.76 20.45
C GLN A 258 -18.25 -10.38 21.11
N GLU A 259 -17.63 -10.20 22.27
CA GLU A 259 -17.64 -8.93 23.00
C GLU A 259 -16.30 -8.17 22.88
N ILE A 260 -15.27 -8.83 22.36
CA ILE A 260 -13.93 -8.26 22.24
C ILE A 260 -13.89 -7.31 21.02
N ASP A 261 -13.46 -6.09 21.27
CA ASP A 261 -13.36 -5.00 20.30
C ASP A 261 -12.03 -4.27 20.48
N TYR A 262 -11.28 -4.12 19.39
CA TYR A 262 -10.02 -3.37 19.35
C TYR A 262 -10.16 -1.99 18.70
N SER A 263 -11.38 -1.50 18.63
CA SER A 263 -11.64 -0.12 18.22
C SER A 263 -10.92 0.85 19.14
N ASN A 264 -10.28 1.85 18.54
CA ASN A 264 -9.50 2.84 19.28
C ASN A 264 -9.62 4.24 18.67
N ASP A 265 -9.33 5.23 19.49
CA ASP A 265 -9.06 6.60 19.10
C ASP A 265 -7.56 6.85 19.22
N TYR A 266 -6.98 7.59 18.28
CA TYR A 266 -5.56 7.87 18.34
C TYR A 266 -5.22 9.33 18.07
N GLN A 267 -4.11 9.76 18.64
CA GLN A 267 -3.53 11.07 18.44
C GLN A 267 -2.04 10.91 18.15
N ARG A 268 -1.54 11.61 17.13
CA ARG A 268 -0.11 11.59 16.77
C ARG A 268 0.44 12.99 16.71
N LEU A 269 1.61 13.19 17.29
CA LEU A 269 2.41 14.37 17.08
C LEU A 269 3.62 13.98 16.24
N LEU A 270 3.75 14.57 15.06
CA LEU A 270 4.75 14.19 14.08
C LEU A 270 5.76 15.29 13.89
N ALA A 271 7.04 14.97 13.92
CA ALA A 271 8.10 15.79 13.35
C ALA A 271 8.44 15.21 11.98
N GLY A 272 8.67 16.07 10.99
CA GLY A 272 8.93 15.59 9.65
C GLY A 272 9.89 16.45 8.86
N PHE A 273 10.48 15.80 7.86
CA PHE A 273 11.25 16.42 6.79
C PHE A 273 10.78 15.89 5.45
N GLU A 274 10.58 16.76 4.49
CA GLU A 274 10.26 16.40 3.11
C GLU A 274 11.12 17.18 2.15
N GLY A 275 11.76 16.48 1.21
CA GLY A 275 12.40 17.14 0.09
C GLY A 275 13.79 16.66 -0.25
N LYS A 276 14.48 17.50 -0.98
CA LYS A 276 15.81 17.25 -1.51
C LYS A 276 16.85 17.87 -0.59
N ILE A 277 17.66 17.04 0.06
CA ILE A 277 18.79 17.51 0.90
C ILE A 277 19.98 17.87 0.02
N THR A 278 20.27 17.00 -0.95
CA THR A 278 21.34 17.17 -1.95
C THR A 278 20.83 16.71 -3.31
N ASP A 279 21.62 16.85 -4.35
CA ASP A 279 21.23 16.37 -5.70
C ASP A 279 21.10 14.85 -5.78
N TRP A 280 21.77 14.13 -4.89
CA TRP A 280 21.76 12.69 -4.85
C TRP A 280 20.87 12.11 -3.73
N LEU A 281 20.39 12.93 -2.77
CA LEU A 281 19.58 12.47 -1.65
C LEU A 281 18.27 13.24 -1.54
N LYS A 282 17.16 12.50 -1.66
CA LYS A 282 15.82 12.97 -1.33
C LYS A 282 15.29 12.16 -0.16
N LEU A 283 14.75 12.85 0.83
CA LEU A 283 14.25 12.26 2.07
C LEU A 283 12.82 12.72 2.34
N ASN A 284 11.96 11.79 2.78
CA ASN A 284 10.65 12.07 3.35
C ASN A 284 10.55 11.25 4.64
N VAL A 285 10.41 11.90 5.76
CA VAL A 285 10.33 11.23 7.08
C VAL A 285 9.30 11.92 7.93
N PHE A 286 8.45 11.11 8.56
CA PHE A 286 7.48 11.47 9.59
C PHE A 286 7.74 10.55 10.77
N ILE A 287 7.97 11.12 11.92
CA ILE A 287 8.26 10.35 13.14
C ILE A 287 7.64 11.04 14.35
N GLY A 288 7.12 10.26 15.27
CA GLY A 288 6.62 10.79 16.54
C GLY A 288 5.79 9.81 17.33
N PRO A 289 5.38 10.21 18.53
CA PRO A 289 4.52 9.40 19.37
C PRO A 289 3.11 9.27 18.79
N ASP A 290 2.54 8.08 18.93
CA ASP A 290 1.18 7.68 18.61
C ASP A 290 0.50 7.24 19.91
N TRP A 291 -0.34 8.09 20.47
CA TRP A 291 -1.15 7.78 21.66
C TRP A 291 -2.43 7.12 21.21
N ARG A 292 -2.77 5.97 21.82
CA ARG A 292 -3.96 5.22 21.51
C ARG A 292 -4.76 4.91 22.74
N ASP A 293 -6.07 5.11 22.62
CA ASP A 293 -7.06 4.80 23.63
C ASP A 293 -8.02 3.76 23.05
N PHE A 294 -7.88 2.51 23.49
CA PHE A 294 -8.77 1.41 23.09
C PHE A 294 -10.05 1.45 23.89
N ASN A 295 -11.15 1.02 23.26
CA ASN A 295 -12.42 0.86 23.96
C ASN A 295 -12.30 -0.23 25.06
N HIS A 296 -13.08 -0.09 26.14
CA HIS A 296 -13.00 -0.97 27.31
C HIS A 296 -13.48 -2.41 27.11
N HIS A 297 -13.54 -2.90 25.88
CA HIS A 297 -13.92 -4.28 25.53
C HIS A 297 -12.72 -5.14 25.12
N THR A 298 -11.53 -4.70 25.44
CA THR A 298 -10.30 -5.47 25.18
C THR A 298 -10.16 -6.65 26.15
N PRO A 299 -9.40 -7.70 25.78
CA PRO A 299 -9.26 -8.89 26.64
C PRO A 299 -8.41 -8.58 27.88
N PRO A 300 -8.58 -9.35 28.96
CA PRO A 300 -7.73 -9.23 30.15
C PRO A 300 -6.24 -9.34 29.82
N GLY A 301 -5.45 -8.41 30.32
CA GLY A 301 -4.01 -8.33 30.08
C GLY A 301 -3.58 -7.43 28.94
N PHE A 302 -4.52 -6.97 28.12
CA PHE A 302 -4.25 -5.93 27.13
C PHE A 302 -4.21 -4.55 27.79
N LYS A 303 -3.37 -3.65 27.31
CA LYS A 303 -3.29 -2.28 27.82
C LYS A 303 -4.19 -1.38 26.98
N ASP A 304 -5.22 -0.81 27.58
CA ASP A 304 -6.17 0.06 26.90
C ASP A 304 -5.56 1.41 26.47
N HIS A 305 -4.50 1.86 27.16
CA HIS A 305 -3.77 3.08 26.83
C HIS A 305 -2.35 2.72 26.43
N GLN A 306 -2.01 3.07 25.19
CA GLN A 306 -0.70 2.77 24.62
C GLN A 306 -0.04 4.03 24.07
N VAL A 307 1.29 4.03 24.04
CA VAL A 307 2.08 5.05 23.38
C VAL A 307 3.14 4.37 22.55
N GLU A 308 2.95 4.40 21.24
CA GLU A 308 3.82 3.73 20.29
C GLU A 308 4.64 4.73 19.47
N LEU A 309 5.70 4.26 18.86
CA LEU A 309 6.48 5.05 17.94
C LEU A 309 5.92 4.92 16.52
N PHE A 310 5.32 5.98 16.01
CA PHE A 310 4.97 6.05 14.60
C PHE A 310 6.19 6.44 13.75
N VAL A 311 6.44 5.70 12.69
CA VAL A 311 7.44 6.02 11.65
C VAL A 311 6.83 5.82 10.29
N ASP A 312 6.95 6.80 9.40
CA ASP A 312 6.72 6.67 7.96
C ASP A 312 7.83 7.42 7.24
N GLY A 313 8.73 6.68 6.62
CA GLY A 313 9.92 7.26 6.03
C GLY A 313 10.32 6.62 4.71
N SER A 314 10.84 7.45 3.81
CA SER A 314 11.49 6.99 2.59
C SER A 314 12.68 7.87 2.23
N ALA A 315 13.71 7.25 1.67
CA ALA A 315 14.86 7.93 1.09
C ALA A 315 15.09 7.44 -0.33
N VAL A 316 15.37 8.36 -1.25
CA VAL A 316 15.81 8.05 -2.61
C VAL A 316 17.24 8.55 -2.75
N ILE A 317 18.15 7.62 -3.00
CA ILE A 317 19.58 7.84 -3.16
C ILE A 317 19.93 7.62 -4.63
N THR A 318 20.31 8.66 -5.34
CA THR A 318 20.81 8.58 -6.71
C THR A 318 22.31 8.38 -6.67
N LEU A 319 22.78 7.16 -6.86
CA LEU A 319 24.21 6.81 -6.79
C LEU A 319 24.94 7.25 -8.06
N THR A 320 24.33 6.99 -9.21
CA THR A 320 24.83 7.39 -10.53
C THR A 320 23.65 7.82 -11.42
N LYS A 321 23.90 8.14 -12.68
CA LYS A 321 22.83 8.40 -13.66
C LYS A 321 21.97 7.13 -13.93
N SER A 322 22.56 5.95 -13.72
CA SER A 322 21.93 4.66 -13.99
C SER A 322 21.48 3.94 -12.73
N ASP A 323 21.96 4.33 -11.54
CA ASP A 323 21.74 3.62 -10.30
C ASP A 323 21.02 4.48 -9.27
N SER A 324 19.99 3.91 -8.68
CA SER A 324 19.29 4.48 -7.53
C SER A 324 18.97 3.43 -6.49
N VAL A 325 18.94 3.86 -5.23
CA VAL A 325 18.48 3.05 -4.10
C VAL A 325 17.31 3.76 -3.45
N ILE A 326 16.26 3.01 -3.18
CA ILE A 326 15.09 3.46 -2.42
C ILE A 326 15.09 2.71 -1.10
N LEU A 327 14.97 3.44 -0.01
CA LEU A 327 14.79 2.90 1.33
C LEU A 327 13.41 3.30 1.81
N THR A 328 12.69 2.39 2.45
CA THR A 328 11.41 2.67 3.11
C THR A 328 11.42 2.07 4.50
N ALA A 329 10.89 2.80 5.47
CA ALA A 329 10.68 2.33 6.83
C ALA A 329 9.30 2.77 7.29
N LYS A 330 8.50 1.82 7.80
CA LYS A 330 7.19 2.08 8.40
C LYS A 330 7.07 1.33 9.71
N ARG A 331 6.43 1.97 10.67
CA ARG A 331 6.11 1.40 11.97
C ARG A 331 4.88 2.08 12.51
N PHE A 332 3.84 1.34 12.80
CA PHE A 332 2.60 1.84 13.37
C PHE A 332 1.76 0.69 13.91
N GLU A 333 0.92 1.00 14.86
CA GLU A 333 -0.01 0.02 15.42
C GLU A 333 -1.33 0.00 14.66
N GLN A 334 -1.92 -1.18 14.54
CA GLN A 334 -3.23 -1.37 13.94
C GLN A 334 -3.94 -2.63 14.43
N PRO A 335 -5.30 -2.67 14.38
CA PRO A 335 -6.05 -3.88 14.60
C PRO A 335 -5.75 -4.95 13.54
N ALA A 336 -5.76 -6.22 13.95
CA ALA A 336 -5.55 -7.36 13.07
C ALA A 336 -6.87 -7.86 12.47
N PHE A 337 -6.85 -8.24 11.20
CA PHE A 337 -8.05 -8.73 10.52
C PHE A 337 -8.44 -10.16 10.90
N GLY A 338 -7.46 -11.04 11.12
CA GLY A 338 -7.70 -12.48 11.21
C GLY A 338 -8.02 -13.01 12.62
N THR A 339 -7.74 -12.24 13.65
CA THR A 339 -8.05 -12.57 15.04
C THR A 339 -8.27 -11.27 15.77
N PRO A 340 -9.28 -11.14 16.63
CA PRO A 340 -9.43 -9.93 17.45
C PRO A 340 -8.15 -9.68 18.26
N SER A 341 -7.33 -8.74 17.82
CA SER A 341 -6.06 -8.33 18.43
C SER A 341 -5.55 -7.06 17.77
N ALA A 342 -4.68 -6.33 18.45
CA ALA A 342 -3.90 -5.25 17.88
C ALA A 342 -2.43 -5.68 17.78
N TYR A 343 -1.72 -5.13 16.83
CA TYR A 343 -0.31 -5.43 16.61
C TYR A 343 0.42 -4.24 16.00
N GLU A 344 1.70 -4.20 16.28
CA GLU A 344 2.62 -3.28 15.64
C GLU A 344 3.03 -3.82 14.28
N ASP A 345 2.76 -3.04 13.23
CA ASP A 345 3.12 -3.32 11.84
C ASP A 345 4.45 -2.63 11.51
N ILE A 346 5.45 -3.41 11.14
CA ILE A 346 6.79 -2.93 10.86
C ILE A 346 7.19 -3.35 9.46
N THR A 347 7.62 -2.40 8.64
CA THR A 347 8.12 -2.66 7.29
C THR A 347 9.43 -1.94 7.05
N TYR A 348 10.45 -2.68 6.65
CA TYR A 348 11.68 -2.15 6.10
C TYR A 348 11.84 -2.67 4.66
N ASP A 349 12.12 -1.77 3.73
CA ASP A 349 12.31 -2.12 2.32
C ASP A 349 13.55 -1.40 1.77
N VAL A 350 14.38 -2.14 1.05
CA VAL A 350 15.53 -1.64 0.32
C VAL A 350 15.39 -2.09 -1.12
N THR A 351 15.36 -1.15 -2.05
CA THR A 351 15.26 -1.45 -3.48
C THR A 351 16.37 -0.72 -4.23
N TRP A 352 17.24 -1.48 -4.88
CA TRP A 352 18.20 -0.98 -5.84
C TRP A 352 17.66 -1.14 -7.26
N ARG A 353 17.82 -0.10 -8.08
CA ARG A 353 17.46 -0.11 -9.48
C ARG A 353 18.66 0.30 -10.32
N HIS A 354 18.94 -0.49 -11.38
CA HIS A 354 19.93 -0.19 -12.39
C HIS A 354 19.30 -0.08 -13.77
N THR A 355 19.63 0.98 -14.50
CA THR A 355 19.15 1.21 -15.87
C THR A 355 20.31 0.96 -16.83
N PHE A 356 20.29 -0.18 -17.53
CA PHE A 356 21.32 -0.54 -18.52
C PHE A 356 21.21 0.31 -19.79
N SER A 357 19.98 0.62 -20.17
CA SER A 357 19.66 1.42 -21.35
C SER A 357 18.23 1.98 -21.25
N ASP A 358 17.81 2.79 -22.21
CA ASP A 358 16.43 3.30 -22.29
C ASP A 358 15.38 2.16 -22.44
N LYS A 359 15.84 0.94 -22.74
CA LYS A 359 14.97 -0.22 -22.94
C LYS A 359 15.07 -1.28 -21.85
N LEU A 360 16.15 -1.32 -21.08
CA LEU A 360 16.42 -2.40 -20.14
C LEU A 360 16.79 -1.87 -18.77
N ALA A 361 16.07 -2.30 -17.75
CA ALA A 361 16.36 -2.00 -16.36
C ALA A 361 16.24 -3.27 -15.50
N ALA A 362 17.08 -3.37 -14.48
CA ALA A 362 16.96 -4.37 -13.43
C ALA A 362 16.63 -3.72 -12.08
N THR A 363 15.97 -4.49 -11.25
CA THR A 363 15.69 -4.11 -9.86
C THR A 363 16.05 -5.29 -8.97
N ALA A 364 16.67 -5.01 -7.82
CA ALA A 364 16.86 -5.98 -6.74
C ALA A 364 16.35 -5.37 -5.44
N GLY A 365 15.64 -6.14 -4.66
CA GLY A 365 15.00 -5.65 -3.43
C GLY A 365 15.15 -6.64 -2.28
N PHE A 366 15.02 -6.12 -1.08
CA PHE A 366 14.88 -6.89 0.14
C PHE A 366 13.88 -6.20 1.04
N ARG A 367 12.86 -6.93 1.46
CA ARG A 367 11.87 -6.48 2.44
C ARG A 367 11.96 -7.33 3.69
N ALA A 368 11.91 -6.68 4.85
CA ALA A 368 11.61 -7.28 6.13
C ALA A 368 10.27 -6.72 6.60
N TYR A 369 9.28 -7.59 6.74
CA TYR A 369 7.96 -7.26 7.26
C TYR A 369 7.80 -7.95 8.63
N GLY A 370 7.44 -7.20 9.66
CA GLY A 370 7.23 -7.68 11.01
C GLY A 370 5.82 -7.35 11.52
N GLY A 371 5.24 -8.28 12.28
CA GLY A 371 4.06 -8.06 13.09
C GLY A 371 4.37 -8.46 14.52
N VAL A 372 4.18 -7.52 15.46
CA VAL A 372 4.45 -7.74 16.88
C VAL A 372 3.17 -7.55 17.68
N TRP A 373 2.70 -8.60 18.35
CA TRP A 373 1.51 -8.61 19.20
C TRP A 373 1.92 -8.59 20.65
N GLU A 374 1.41 -7.64 21.38
CA GLU A 374 1.55 -7.61 22.84
C GLU A 374 0.63 -8.60 23.56
N ALA A 375 0.65 -8.57 24.89
CA ALA A 375 -0.26 -9.34 25.72
C ALA A 375 -1.73 -9.06 25.34
N PRO A 376 -2.62 -10.07 25.35
CA PRO A 376 -2.37 -11.46 25.80
C PRO A 376 -1.80 -12.39 24.70
N VAL A 377 -1.67 -11.91 23.47
CA VAL A 377 -1.30 -12.77 22.30
C VAL A 377 0.18 -13.16 22.35
N MET A 378 1.07 -12.24 22.70
CA MET A 378 2.52 -12.45 22.82
C MET A 378 3.11 -13.20 21.62
N ARG A 379 3.03 -12.60 20.47
CA ARG A 379 3.48 -13.17 19.18
C ARG A 379 4.32 -12.18 18.43
N GLU A 380 5.32 -12.67 17.74
CA GLU A 380 6.14 -11.89 16.81
C GLU A 380 6.38 -12.72 15.54
N ASP A 381 6.04 -12.17 14.39
CA ASP A 381 6.23 -12.82 13.10
C ASP A 381 7.04 -11.90 12.18
N TRP A 382 8.02 -12.46 11.50
CA TRP A 382 8.79 -11.78 10.47
C TRP A 382 8.71 -12.50 9.14
N ILE A 383 8.61 -11.74 8.07
CA ILE A 383 8.68 -12.25 6.70
C ILE A 383 9.77 -11.48 5.97
N PHE A 384 10.73 -12.21 5.46
CA PHE A 384 11.85 -11.69 4.70
C PHE A 384 11.66 -12.03 3.23
N THR A 385 11.72 -11.01 2.36
CA THR A 385 11.43 -11.16 0.94
C THR A 385 12.55 -10.55 0.08
N PRO A 386 13.62 -11.29 -0.22
CA PRO A 386 14.50 -10.92 -1.33
C PRO A 386 13.74 -11.00 -2.66
N SER A 387 14.01 -10.07 -3.56
CA SER A 387 13.35 -10.01 -4.87
C SER A 387 14.28 -9.47 -5.95
N ALA A 388 14.02 -9.84 -7.19
CA ALA A 388 14.70 -9.31 -8.36
C ALA A 388 13.75 -9.21 -9.55
N SER A 389 13.92 -8.20 -10.39
CA SER A 389 13.17 -8.09 -11.64
C SER A 389 14.03 -7.56 -12.77
N LEU A 390 13.63 -7.92 -13.99
CA LEU A 390 14.19 -7.44 -15.25
C LEU A 390 13.07 -6.92 -16.12
N ALA A 391 13.04 -5.60 -16.36
CA ALA A 391 12.06 -4.93 -17.17
C ALA A 391 12.63 -4.57 -18.52
N TYR A 392 11.93 -4.95 -19.59
CA TYR A 392 12.28 -4.66 -20.98
C TYR A 392 11.19 -3.89 -21.68
N LYS A 393 11.55 -2.75 -22.26
CA LYS A 393 10.68 -1.93 -23.09
C LYS A 393 11.08 -2.08 -24.56
N HIS A 394 10.25 -2.80 -25.33
CA HIS A 394 10.53 -3.00 -26.76
C HIS A 394 10.36 -1.68 -27.53
N ASP A 395 9.23 -1.02 -27.35
CA ASP A 395 8.88 0.26 -27.98
C ASP A 395 7.91 1.10 -27.12
N ALA A 396 7.18 2.02 -27.70
CA ALA A 396 6.20 2.86 -27.00
C ALA A 396 4.97 2.05 -26.52
N HIS A 397 4.65 0.95 -27.17
CA HIS A 397 3.46 0.15 -26.94
C HIS A 397 3.75 -1.10 -26.10
N TRP A 398 4.86 -1.80 -26.34
CA TRP A 398 5.17 -3.08 -25.73
C TRP A 398 6.23 -3.00 -24.64
N SER A 399 5.93 -3.60 -23.51
CA SER A 399 6.91 -3.88 -22.44
C SER A 399 6.68 -5.27 -21.85
N ALA A 400 7.72 -5.83 -21.28
CA ALA A 400 7.69 -7.10 -20.56
C ALA A 400 8.50 -7.01 -19.27
N GLU A 401 8.15 -7.81 -18.28
CA GLU A 401 8.87 -7.90 -17.02
C GLU A 401 8.92 -9.34 -16.56
N LEU A 402 10.13 -9.80 -16.20
CA LEU A 402 10.36 -11.05 -15.50
C LEU A 402 10.75 -10.71 -14.06
N SER A 403 10.10 -11.35 -13.10
CA SER A 403 10.35 -11.09 -11.69
C SER A 403 10.39 -12.38 -10.88
N TYR A 404 11.14 -12.33 -9.80
CA TYR A 404 11.26 -13.40 -8.82
C TYR A 404 11.21 -12.79 -7.40
N SER A 405 10.52 -13.43 -6.49
CA SER A 405 10.62 -13.20 -5.07
C SER A 405 10.60 -14.51 -4.29
N TYR A 406 11.22 -14.48 -3.12
CA TYR A 406 11.24 -15.58 -2.17
C TYR A 406 10.79 -15.05 -0.82
N ASP A 407 9.70 -15.60 -0.28
CA ASP A 407 9.24 -15.29 1.07
C ASP A 407 9.76 -16.36 2.03
N TRP A 408 10.32 -15.91 3.12
CA TRP A 408 10.72 -16.73 4.25
C TRP A 408 10.13 -16.12 5.52
N ALA A 409 9.20 -16.84 6.13
CA ALA A 409 8.51 -16.45 7.36
C ALA A 409 9.09 -17.18 8.55
N ASP A 410 9.35 -16.42 9.61
CA ASP A 410 9.79 -16.88 10.94
C ASP A 410 8.81 -16.35 11.99
N SER A 411 8.37 -17.18 12.92
CA SER A 411 7.31 -16.87 13.86
C SER A 411 7.65 -17.29 15.27
N LEU A 412 7.68 -16.33 16.18
CA LEU A 412 7.87 -16.55 17.60
C LEU A 412 6.52 -16.51 18.32
N VAL A 413 6.12 -17.63 18.90
CA VAL A 413 4.91 -17.77 19.73
C VAL A 413 5.28 -18.48 21.00
N SER A 414 4.75 -18.05 22.15
CA SER A 414 5.01 -18.75 23.41
C SER A 414 4.37 -20.13 23.40
N ASP A 415 5.12 -21.13 23.81
CA ASP A 415 4.68 -22.48 24.12
C ASP A 415 4.09 -23.31 22.97
N ARG A 416 4.22 -22.89 21.71
CA ARG A 416 3.76 -23.65 20.55
C ARG A 416 4.50 -23.27 19.28
N ALA A 417 4.39 -24.13 18.24
CA ALA A 417 4.91 -23.82 16.92
C ALA A 417 4.19 -22.60 16.34
N GLY A 418 4.96 -21.66 15.84
CA GLY A 418 4.47 -20.49 15.14
C GLY A 418 4.12 -20.76 13.68
N ARG A 419 3.82 -19.69 12.96
CA ARG A 419 3.54 -19.73 11.55
C ARG A 419 4.82 -19.52 10.74
N GLU A 420 5.42 -20.60 10.27
CA GLU A 420 6.66 -20.60 9.50
C GLU A 420 6.41 -21.16 8.10
N PHE A 421 6.68 -20.39 7.07
CA PHE A 421 6.50 -20.85 5.71
C PHE A 421 7.59 -20.31 4.78
N THR A 422 7.76 -21.00 3.64
CA THR A 422 8.54 -20.51 2.51
C THR A 422 7.67 -20.46 1.27
N ARG A 423 7.96 -19.51 0.37
CA ARG A 423 7.22 -19.33 -0.87
C ARG A 423 8.12 -18.77 -1.97
N HIS A 424 8.13 -19.41 -3.13
CA HIS A 424 8.73 -18.89 -4.34
C HIS A 424 7.63 -18.32 -5.25
N LEU A 425 7.84 -17.11 -5.72
CA LEU A 425 7.01 -16.47 -6.72
C LEU A 425 7.87 -16.12 -7.93
N VAL A 426 7.50 -16.63 -9.09
CA VAL A 426 8.13 -16.27 -10.38
C VAL A 426 7.02 -15.77 -11.28
N TRP A 427 7.15 -14.58 -11.86
CA TRP A 427 6.17 -14.12 -12.81
C TRP A 427 6.80 -13.48 -14.06
N LEU A 428 6.13 -13.70 -15.17
CA LEU A 428 6.37 -13.05 -16.44
C LEU A 428 5.13 -12.22 -16.80
N SER A 429 5.32 -10.96 -17.11
CA SER A 429 4.24 -10.12 -17.60
C SER A 429 4.57 -9.48 -18.93
N ALA A 430 3.56 -9.30 -19.75
CA ALA A 430 3.62 -8.56 -21.00
C ALA A 430 2.51 -7.50 -21.00
N LYS A 431 2.87 -6.26 -21.30
CA LYS A 431 1.95 -5.15 -21.32
C LYS A 431 1.94 -4.51 -22.71
N TYR A 432 0.72 -4.27 -23.21
CA TYR A 432 0.47 -3.46 -24.40
C TYR A 432 -0.24 -2.18 -24.04
N THR A 433 0.26 -1.05 -24.49
CA THR A 433 -0.35 0.27 -24.32
C THR A 433 -0.82 0.77 -25.69
N PHE A 434 -2.10 1.09 -25.77
CA PHE A 434 -2.77 1.51 -27.00
C PHE A 434 -2.48 2.96 -27.39
#